data_62bc49cf9366b8d448d9e5099a44b97f
#
_entry.id   62bc49cf9366b8d448d9e5099a44b97f
#
_cell.length_a   1.000
_cell.length_b   1.000
_cell.length_c   1.000
_cell.angle_alpha   90.00
_cell.angle_beta   90.00
_cell.angle_gamma   90.00
#
_symmetry.space_group_name_H-M   'P 1'
#
loop_
_entity.id
_entity.type
_entity.pdbx_description
1 polymer ?
#
loop_
_entity_poly.entity_id
_entity_poly.type
_entity_poly.pdbx_seq_one_letter_code
_entity_poly.pdbx_strand_id
1 'polypeptide(L)'
;MTDFLQAQLLPHDAFPADDRAILELPPLAVLHVNVYSPQPDLLRPVLAANPQVVASFHSPSEYSAGAAGSLVILDRFHPPAPPRADSIWIDPPDSGSPIPVRAHLADVPFAHWLADHPLGAGLRTKDFHLDSASVFEAAPGDLRIGEVEAGPVIVARPGKPKIVVLGFHPALSSMRYELATPLLFANLLRWIAPEIFRRWELNAGSVGTVKVPLDPDVLSSDLRVTGRDGKPVPFTVREHALHFFSGSPGTVRVLAGDREYVYSLTLPQLWESRWDVPAQTRRGIPKFAVPFREASDVWQWLALLGGAGLAAEWVLFGRLRRGMPRVSRRPLAMKKAS
;
A
#
# COMPACT_ATOMS: atom_id res chain seq x y z
N MET A 1 17.07 -6.66 13.85
CA MET A 1 17.45 -8.09 13.74
C MET A 1 16.57 -8.64 12.62
N THR A 2 17.15 -9.23 11.60
CA THR A 2 16.39 -9.76 10.46
C THR A 2 16.04 -11.20 10.79
N ASP A 3 14.78 -11.58 10.73
CA ASP A 3 14.33 -12.94 10.98
C ASP A 3 14.40 -13.74 9.68
N PHE A 4 14.63 -15.05 9.79
CA PHE A 4 14.69 -15.95 8.64
C PHE A 4 13.81 -17.16 8.88
N LEU A 5 13.03 -17.50 7.87
CA LEU A 5 12.37 -18.78 7.79
C LEU A 5 13.28 -19.70 6.96
N GLN A 6 13.69 -20.83 7.52
CA GLN A 6 14.52 -21.82 6.84
C GLN A 6 13.75 -23.13 6.66
N ALA A 7 13.74 -23.63 5.43
CA ALA A 7 13.30 -24.97 5.10
C ALA A 7 14.52 -25.83 4.76
N GLN A 8 14.48 -27.11 5.16
CA GLN A 8 15.55 -28.06 4.89
C GLN A 8 14.95 -29.41 4.53
N LEU A 9 15.44 -30.00 3.45
CA LEU A 9 15.07 -31.34 3.05
C LEU A 9 15.87 -32.39 3.86
N LEU A 10 15.21 -33.48 4.27
CA LEU A 10 15.79 -34.61 4.94
C LEU A 10 15.20 -35.88 4.32
N PRO A 11 15.99 -36.91 4.04
CA PRO A 11 17.46 -37.01 4.17
C PRO A 11 18.19 -36.20 3.09
N HIS A 12 19.45 -35.86 3.35
CA HIS A 12 20.30 -35.18 2.37
C HIS A 12 20.71 -36.15 1.25
N ASP A 13 20.80 -35.59 0.06
CA ASP A 13 21.38 -36.28 -1.08
C ASP A 13 22.89 -35.98 -1.26
N ALA A 14 23.43 -36.23 -2.44
CA ALA A 14 24.84 -35.97 -2.73
C ALA A 14 25.20 -34.50 -2.86
N PHE A 15 24.21 -33.58 -2.93
CA PHE A 15 24.39 -32.15 -3.09
C PHE A 15 23.62 -31.34 -2.04
N PRO A 16 24.02 -31.38 -0.75
CA PRO A 16 23.27 -30.77 0.36
C PRO A 16 23.15 -29.23 0.28
N ALA A 17 23.74 -28.60 -0.72
CA ALA A 17 23.66 -27.14 -0.89
C ALA A 17 22.30 -26.67 -1.41
N ASP A 18 21.57 -27.49 -2.17
CA ASP A 18 20.21 -27.20 -2.67
C ASP A 18 19.08 -27.71 -1.76
N ASP A 19 19.45 -28.49 -0.71
CA ASP A 19 18.53 -28.94 0.32
C ASP A 19 18.01 -27.83 1.24
N ARG A 20 18.51 -26.60 1.09
CA ARG A 20 18.17 -25.48 1.96
C ARG A 20 17.56 -24.32 1.20
N ALA A 21 16.40 -23.89 1.67
CA ALA A 21 15.77 -22.65 1.24
C ALA A 21 15.63 -21.70 2.43
N ILE A 22 15.96 -20.44 2.22
CA ILE A 22 15.87 -19.40 3.25
C ILE A 22 14.97 -18.31 2.71
N LEU A 23 14.00 -17.89 3.52
CA LEU A 23 13.18 -16.71 3.26
C LEU A 23 13.53 -15.66 4.30
N GLU A 24 13.99 -14.50 3.85
CA GLU A 24 14.25 -13.36 4.71
C GLU A 24 12.93 -12.66 5.06
N LEU A 25 12.70 -12.48 6.35
CA LEU A 25 11.58 -11.71 6.89
C LEU A 25 12.12 -10.34 7.34
N PRO A 26 11.81 -9.26 6.64
CA PRO A 26 12.25 -7.95 7.06
C PRO A 26 11.63 -7.59 8.41
N PRO A 27 12.37 -6.89 9.29
CA PRO A 27 11.84 -6.45 10.56
C PRO A 27 10.69 -5.48 10.33
N LEU A 28 9.62 -5.60 11.11
CA LEU A 28 8.56 -4.60 11.12
C LEU A 28 9.16 -3.27 11.63
N ALA A 29 9.29 -2.32 10.72
CA ALA A 29 9.68 -0.97 11.09
C ALA A 29 8.52 -0.30 11.85
N VAL A 30 8.85 0.43 12.91
CA VAL A 30 7.89 1.13 13.77
C VAL A 30 8.19 2.62 13.76
N LEU A 31 7.16 3.44 13.58
CA LEU A 31 7.24 4.90 13.67
C LEU A 31 6.98 5.34 15.12
N HIS A 32 8.00 5.91 15.75
CA HIS A 32 7.85 6.53 17.06
C HIS A 32 7.39 7.97 16.90
N VAL A 33 6.20 8.26 17.44
CA VAL A 33 5.54 9.57 17.33
C VAL A 33 5.39 10.19 18.72
N ASN A 34 5.95 11.37 18.91
CA ASN A 34 5.71 12.17 20.11
C ASN A 34 4.57 13.16 19.84
N VAL A 35 3.49 13.06 20.58
CA VAL A 35 2.30 13.89 20.44
C VAL A 35 2.21 14.83 21.62
N TYR A 36 2.28 16.12 21.36
CA TYR A 36 2.05 17.16 22.35
C TYR A 36 0.69 17.78 22.14
N SER A 37 -0.26 17.46 23.02
CA SER A 37 -1.66 17.84 22.89
C SER A 37 -2.28 18.21 24.24
N PRO A 38 -3.11 19.26 24.30
CA PRO A 38 -3.93 19.53 25.48
C PRO A 38 -5.09 18.52 25.63
N GLN A 39 -5.42 17.77 24.57
CA GLN A 39 -6.51 16.80 24.52
C GLN A 39 -6.10 15.54 23.75
N PRO A 40 -5.20 14.70 24.31
CA PRO A 40 -4.63 13.56 23.61
C PRO A 40 -5.66 12.53 23.12
N ASP A 41 -6.82 12.45 23.77
CA ASP A 41 -7.88 11.50 23.42
C ASP A 41 -8.50 11.74 22.04
N LEU A 42 -8.35 12.94 21.49
CA LEU A 42 -8.80 13.28 20.13
C LEU A 42 -7.94 12.59 19.06
N LEU A 43 -6.65 12.43 19.31
CA LEU A 43 -5.69 11.89 18.34
C LEU A 43 -5.38 10.41 18.59
N ARG A 44 -5.61 9.92 19.80
CA ARG A 44 -5.33 8.53 20.18
C ARG A 44 -5.98 7.51 19.26
N PRO A 45 -7.29 7.57 18.93
CA PRO A 45 -7.92 6.56 18.08
C PRO A 45 -7.33 6.52 16.67
N VAL A 46 -7.00 7.68 16.12
CA VAL A 46 -6.48 7.81 14.74
C VAL A 46 -5.09 7.24 14.63
N LEU A 47 -4.22 7.49 15.62
CA LEU A 47 -2.85 6.98 15.63
C LEU A 47 -2.80 5.50 16.00
N ALA A 48 -3.68 5.03 16.89
CA ALA A 48 -3.78 3.62 17.25
C ALA A 48 -4.35 2.73 16.14
N ALA A 49 -4.99 3.32 15.12
CA ALA A 49 -5.49 2.58 13.96
C ALA A 49 -4.36 1.97 13.11
N ASN A 50 -3.13 2.43 13.26
CA ASN A 50 -1.99 1.91 12.51
C ASN A 50 -1.03 1.14 13.43
N PRO A 51 -0.89 -0.19 13.26
CA PRO A 51 -0.05 -1.02 14.13
C PRO A 51 1.45 -0.72 14.04
N GLN A 52 1.89 -0.01 13.00
CA GLN A 52 3.28 0.41 12.84
C GLN A 52 3.58 1.74 13.54
N VAL A 53 2.60 2.34 14.24
CA VAL A 53 2.76 3.59 14.97
C VAL A 53 2.77 3.33 16.46
N VAL A 54 3.85 3.78 17.11
CA VAL A 54 3.95 3.83 18.58
C VAL A 54 3.92 5.29 18.98
N ALA A 55 2.75 5.75 19.46
CA ALA A 55 2.54 7.13 19.85
C ALA A 55 2.72 7.30 21.37
N SER A 56 3.54 8.25 21.76
CA SER A 56 3.72 8.72 23.13
C SER A 56 3.05 10.09 23.28
N PHE A 57 2.12 10.20 24.22
CA PHE A 57 1.33 11.41 24.45
C PHE A 57 1.84 12.17 25.65
N HIS A 58 2.08 13.46 25.43
CA HIS A 58 2.67 14.39 26.41
C HIS A 58 1.81 15.65 26.51
N SER A 59 1.87 16.29 27.70
CA SER A 59 1.36 17.64 27.86
C SER A 59 2.23 18.64 27.06
N PRO A 60 1.66 19.74 26.53
CA PRO A 60 2.45 20.82 25.92
C PRO A 60 3.59 21.36 26.80
N SER A 61 3.42 21.35 28.12
CA SER A 61 4.45 21.78 29.09
C SER A 61 5.67 20.86 29.15
N GLU A 62 5.55 19.64 28.69
CA GLU A 62 6.65 18.64 28.68
C GLU A 62 7.45 18.67 27.37
N TYR A 63 7.17 19.64 26.49
CA TYR A 63 7.83 19.72 25.20
C TYR A 63 9.32 19.89 25.29
N SER A 64 10.04 19.08 24.49
CA SER A 64 11.48 19.19 24.26
C SER A 64 11.80 19.07 22.78
N ALA A 65 12.46 20.07 22.21
CA ALA A 65 12.83 20.09 20.77
C ALA A 65 13.79 18.96 20.36
N GLY A 66 14.47 18.35 21.32
CA GLY A 66 15.41 17.23 21.13
C GLY A 66 14.87 15.89 21.59
N ALA A 67 13.58 15.77 21.88
CA ALA A 67 12.98 14.50 22.30
C ALA A 67 13.23 13.40 21.24
N ALA A 68 13.59 12.22 21.70
CA ALA A 68 13.81 11.08 20.84
C ALA A 68 12.50 10.67 20.17
N GLY A 69 12.49 10.61 18.84
CA GLY A 69 11.33 10.23 18.02
C GLY A 69 11.56 10.59 16.57
N SER A 70 10.91 9.86 15.69
CA SER A 70 11.03 10.09 14.24
C SER A 70 10.06 11.17 13.74
N LEU A 71 8.96 11.38 14.48
CA LEU A 71 7.92 12.33 14.14
C LEU A 71 7.39 13.03 15.40
N VAL A 72 7.14 14.33 15.29
CA VAL A 72 6.51 15.14 16.33
C VAL A 72 5.16 15.67 15.84
N ILE A 73 4.09 15.48 16.62
CA ILE A 73 2.77 16.08 16.37
C ILE A 73 2.54 17.14 17.44
N LEU A 74 2.25 18.36 16.98
CA LEU A 74 1.93 19.51 17.81
C LEU A 74 0.48 19.90 17.60
N ASP A 75 -0.35 19.71 18.59
CA ASP A 75 -1.79 20.00 18.56
C ASP A 75 -2.10 21.28 19.33
N ARG A 76 -2.52 22.33 18.63
CA ARG A 76 -2.90 23.64 19.17
C ARG A 76 -1.87 24.21 20.16
N PHE A 77 -0.63 24.01 19.83
CA PHE A 77 0.50 24.33 20.71
C PHE A 77 1.61 25.06 19.95
N HIS A 78 2.13 26.12 20.58
CA HIS A 78 3.31 26.83 20.11
C HIS A 78 4.54 26.38 20.93
N PRO A 79 5.47 25.64 20.33
CA PRO A 79 6.69 25.22 21.04
C PRO A 79 7.67 26.39 21.19
N PRO A 80 8.44 26.45 22.29
CA PRO A 80 9.45 27.49 22.50
C PRO A 80 10.58 27.45 21.49
N ALA A 81 10.80 26.29 20.84
CA ALA A 81 11.73 26.08 19.73
C ALA A 81 11.15 25.06 18.77
N PRO A 82 11.34 25.22 17.45
CA PRO A 82 10.81 24.28 16.47
C PRO A 82 11.39 22.87 16.63
N PRO A 83 10.61 21.81 16.34
CA PRO A 83 11.11 20.44 16.35
C PRO A 83 12.28 20.27 15.36
N ARG A 84 13.26 19.46 15.72
CA ARG A 84 14.34 19.05 14.81
C ARG A 84 13.95 17.88 13.92
N ALA A 85 12.97 17.09 14.37
CA ALA A 85 12.39 15.98 13.62
C ALA A 85 11.29 16.45 12.65
N ASP A 86 10.87 15.59 11.75
CA ASP A 86 9.70 15.78 10.92
C ASP A 86 8.48 16.07 11.81
N SER A 87 7.59 16.96 11.37
CA SER A 87 6.52 17.45 12.24
C SER A 87 5.19 17.67 11.54
N ILE A 88 4.12 17.39 12.29
CA ILE A 88 2.73 17.71 11.91
C ILE A 88 2.21 18.72 12.93
N TRP A 89 1.72 19.84 12.45
CA TRP A 89 1.14 20.92 13.24
C TRP A 89 -0.36 20.95 12.99
N ILE A 90 -1.14 20.77 14.01
CA ILE A 90 -2.59 20.73 13.97
C ILE A 90 -3.12 21.98 14.63
N ASP A 91 -3.81 22.83 13.86
CA ASP A 91 -4.44 24.08 14.32
C ASP A 91 -3.49 24.91 15.21
N PRO A 92 -2.26 25.23 14.70
CA PRO A 92 -1.31 25.99 15.48
C PRO A 92 -1.78 27.42 15.73
N PRO A 93 -1.47 28.03 16.90
CA PRO A 93 -1.69 29.45 17.11
C PRO A 93 -0.83 30.29 16.15
N ASP A 94 -1.31 31.47 15.75
CA ASP A 94 -0.68 32.32 14.72
C ASP A 94 0.78 32.62 14.99
N SER A 95 1.09 32.97 16.21
CA SER A 95 2.46 33.33 16.63
C SER A 95 3.42 32.16 16.56
N GLY A 96 2.92 30.93 16.44
CA GLY A 96 3.71 29.71 16.49
C GLY A 96 3.63 28.84 15.24
N SER A 97 2.88 29.26 14.25
CA SER A 97 2.77 28.50 13.00
C SER A 97 4.07 28.55 12.19
N PRO A 98 4.61 27.42 11.71
CA PRO A 98 5.80 27.39 10.86
C PRO A 98 5.53 27.93 9.45
N ILE A 99 4.26 28.08 9.08
CA ILE A 99 3.79 28.70 7.84
C ILE A 99 2.89 29.87 8.24
N PRO A 100 3.14 31.10 7.73
CA PRO A 100 2.37 32.28 8.12
C PRO A 100 0.87 32.09 7.90
N VAL A 101 0.07 32.49 8.88
CA VAL A 101 -1.39 32.53 8.78
C VAL A 101 -1.78 33.84 8.14
N ARG A 102 -2.59 33.79 7.06
CA ARG A 102 -3.10 34.96 6.33
C ARG A 102 -4.46 35.41 6.84
N ALA A 103 -5.31 34.46 7.17
CA ALA A 103 -6.68 34.74 7.60
C ALA A 103 -7.25 33.58 8.43
N HIS A 104 -8.21 33.92 9.29
CA HIS A 104 -9.08 33.00 9.98
C HIS A 104 -10.47 33.05 9.38
N LEU A 105 -11.05 31.90 9.15
CA LEU A 105 -12.39 31.77 8.60
C LEU A 105 -13.25 30.94 9.54
N ALA A 106 -14.53 31.22 9.57
CA ALA A 106 -15.50 30.43 10.29
C ALA A 106 -16.58 29.95 9.32
N ASP A 107 -17.07 28.75 9.53
CA ASP A 107 -18.14 28.11 8.77
C ASP A 107 -17.89 28.15 7.25
N VAL A 108 -16.78 27.54 6.83
CA VAL A 108 -16.38 27.56 5.42
C VAL A 108 -16.48 26.18 4.78
N PRO A 109 -17.01 26.10 3.55
CA PRO A 109 -16.97 24.87 2.78
C PRO A 109 -15.54 24.56 2.36
N PHE A 110 -15.18 23.31 2.43
CA PHE A 110 -13.92 22.82 1.88
C PHE A 110 -14.02 22.74 0.35
N ALA A 111 -13.06 23.31 -0.35
CA ALA A 111 -13.12 23.41 -1.81
C ALA A 111 -12.57 22.16 -2.52
N HIS A 112 -11.30 21.83 -2.29
CA HIS A 112 -10.71 20.66 -2.95
C HIS A 112 -9.47 20.12 -2.24
N TRP A 113 -9.13 18.86 -2.57
CA TRP A 113 -7.89 18.20 -2.22
C TRP A 113 -6.97 18.10 -3.43
N LEU A 114 -5.67 18.12 -3.21
CA LEU A 114 -4.68 17.78 -4.23
C LEU A 114 -4.68 16.25 -4.46
N ALA A 115 -5.69 15.77 -5.21
CA ALA A 115 -5.97 14.33 -5.35
C ALA A 115 -4.84 13.54 -6.03
N ASP A 116 -4.10 14.19 -6.93
CA ASP A 116 -2.99 13.56 -7.67
C ASP A 116 -1.71 13.41 -6.82
N HIS A 117 -1.70 13.99 -5.62
CA HIS A 117 -0.58 13.86 -4.71
C HIS A 117 -0.87 12.81 -3.63
N PRO A 118 0.12 12.01 -3.16
CA PRO A 118 -0.07 10.98 -2.13
C PRO A 118 -0.77 11.48 -0.86
N LEU A 119 -0.53 12.73 -0.45
CA LEU A 119 -1.17 13.34 0.72
C LEU A 119 -2.69 13.55 0.54
N GLY A 120 -3.15 13.82 -0.67
CA GLY A 120 -4.56 14.02 -0.99
C GLY A 120 -5.26 12.79 -1.55
N ALA A 121 -4.52 11.71 -1.79
CA ALA A 121 -5.03 10.52 -2.45
C ALA A 121 -6.22 9.90 -1.72
N GLY A 122 -7.31 9.64 -2.45
CA GLY A 122 -8.53 9.03 -1.93
C GLY A 122 -9.41 9.93 -1.06
N LEU A 123 -8.97 11.15 -0.74
CA LEU A 123 -9.77 12.13 -0.01
C LEU A 123 -10.82 12.76 -0.94
N ARG A 124 -12.02 12.95 -0.44
CA ARG A 124 -13.14 13.52 -1.19
C ARG A 124 -13.70 14.73 -0.47
N THR A 125 -14.17 15.71 -1.24
CA THR A 125 -14.72 16.99 -0.73
C THR A 125 -16.22 16.94 -0.42
N LYS A 126 -16.81 15.79 -0.26
CA LYS A 126 -18.26 15.64 -0.12
C LYS A 126 -18.79 16.38 1.10
N ASP A 127 -19.52 17.48 0.86
CA ASP A 127 -20.29 18.25 1.85
C ASP A 127 -19.54 18.58 3.17
N PHE A 128 -18.26 18.84 3.03
CA PHE A 128 -17.35 19.01 4.13
C PHE A 128 -17.23 20.48 4.51
N HIS A 129 -17.66 20.81 5.72
CA HIS A 129 -17.59 22.14 6.30
C HIS A 129 -16.56 22.18 7.43
N LEU A 130 -15.82 23.28 7.50
CA LEU A 130 -14.92 23.60 8.59
C LEU A 130 -15.56 24.66 9.47
N ASP A 131 -15.81 24.32 10.74
CA ASP A 131 -16.34 25.27 11.73
C ASP A 131 -15.40 26.47 11.90
N SER A 132 -14.09 26.20 11.84
CA SER A 132 -13.02 27.19 11.81
C SER A 132 -11.84 26.69 11.01
N ALA A 133 -11.18 27.58 10.27
CA ALA A 133 -9.96 27.26 9.54
C ALA A 133 -9.01 28.44 9.46
N SER A 134 -7.72 28.16 9.64
CA SER A 134 -6.64 29.11 9.34
C SER A 134 -6.17 28.91 7.91
N VAL A 135 -6.17 29.97 7.12
CA VAL A 135 -5.65 30.00 5.75
C VAL A 135 -4.18 30.42 5.78
N PHE A 136 -3.33 29.64 5.14
CA PHE A 136 -1.88 29.84 5.16
C PHE A 136 -1.37 30.62 3.94
N GLU A 137 -0.24 31.30 4.12
CA GLU A 137 0.54 31.87 3.03
C GLU A 137 1.64 30.88 2.64
N ALA A 138 1.32 30.01 1.67
CA ALA A 138 2.25 28.99 1.18
C ALA A 138 3.38 29.64 0.35
N ALA A 139 4.62 29.31 0.67
CA ALA A 139 5.79 29.77 -0.07
C ALA A 139 5.96 28.98 -1.39
N PRO A 140 6.75 29.50 -2.36
CA PRO A 140 7.15 28.72 -3.52
C PRO A 140 7.84 27.41 -3.10
N GLY A 141 7.31 26.27 -3.60
CA GLY A 141 7.79 24.93 -3.24
C GLY A 141 7.00 24.24 -2.11
N ASP A 142 6.14 24.96 -1.40
CA ASP A 142 5.19 24.34 -0.48
C ASP A 142 4.05 23.66 -1.28
N LEU A 143 3.60 22.51 -0.81
CA LEU A 143 2.49 21.75 -1.40
C LEU A 143 1.17 22.17 -0.75
N ARG A 144 0.23 22.63 -1.55
CA ARG A 144 -1.12 22.98 -1.11
C ARG A 144 -1.98 21.73 -1.20
N ILE A 145 -2.21 21.07 -0.08
CA ILE A 145 -2.84 19.74 -0.04
C ILE A 145 -4.36 19.83 0.05
N GLY A 146 -4.84 20.76 0.85
CA GLY A 146 -6.27 21.02 1.03
C GLY A 146 -6.56 22.51 1.01
N GLU A 147 -7.60 22.91 0.29
CA GLU A 147 -7.93 24.31 0.08
C GLU A 147 -9.41 24.61 0.34
N VAL A 148 -9.67 25.79 0.85
CA VAL A 148 -10.95 26.47 0.80
C VAL A 148 -10.90 27.54 -0.30
N GLU A 149 -12.02 28.21 -0.62
CA GLU A 149 -12.04 29.26 -1.66
C GLU A 149 -11.01 30.37 -1.38
N ALA A 150 -10.82 30.72 -0.12
CA ALA A 150 -9.88 31.76 0.29
C ALA A 150 -8.39 31.34 0.22
N GLY A 151 -8.08 30.06 0.08
CA GLY A 151 -6.71 29.54 -0.04
C GLY A 151 -6.43 28.25 0.73
N PRO A 152 -5.15 27.89 0.86
CA PRO A 152 -4.76 26.62 1.45
C PRO A 152 -4.94 26.61 2.98
N VAL A 153 -5.58 25.53 3.46
CA VAL A 153 -5.77 25.23 4.89
C VAL A 153 -4.96 24.00 5.33
N ILE A 154 -4.40 23.26 4.38
CA ILE A 154 -3.41 22.21 4.64
C ILE A 154 -2.23 22.43 3.70
N VAL A 155 -1.07 22.62 4.30
CA VAL A 155 0.16 22.89 3.57
C VAL A 155 1.25 21.92 4.03
N ALA A 156 1.96 21.32 3.08
CA ALA A 156 3.12 20.49 3.36
C ALA A 156 4.38 21.12 2.76
N ARG A 157 5.42 21.24 3.57
CA ARG A 157 6.75 21.70 3.16
C ARG A 157 7.67 20.48 3.03
N PRO A 158 8.04 20.11 1.79
CA PRO A 158 9.03 19.08 1.57
C PRO A 158 10.41 19.62 1.99
N GLY A 159 11.22 18.77 2.56
CA GLY A 159 12.56 19.15 3.00
C GLY A 159 13.07 18.21 4.09
N LYS A 160 14.07 18.65 4.82
CA LYS A 160 14.58 18.00 6.02
C LYS A 160 14.79 19.09 7.08
N PRO A 161 13.95 19.11 8.12
CA PRO A 161 12.79 18.25 8.36
C PRO A 161 11.60 18.54 7.43
N LYS A 162 10.73 17.56 7.23
CA LYS A 162 9.42 17.72 6.60
C LYS A 162 8.45 18.35 7.59
N ILE A 163 7.63 19.27 7.10
CA ILE A 163 6.64 19.96 7.94
C ILE A 163 5.27 19.88 7.25
N VAL A 164 4.25 19.49 8.00
CA VAL A 164 2.86 19.60 7.55
C VAL A 164 2.08 20.43 8.55
N VAL A 165 1.28 21.36 8.04
CA VAL A 165 0.45 22.22 8.85
C VAL A 165 -1.00 22.09 8.43
N LEU A 166 -1.88 21.83 9.39
CA LEU A 166 -3.32 21.81 9.22
C LEU A 166 -3.89 23.06 9.93
N GLY A 167 -4.62 23.89 9.21
CA GLY A 167 -5.26 25.11 9.72
C GLY A 167 -6.57 24.85 10.47
N PHE A 168 -6.87 23.60 10.77
CA PHE A 168 -8.02 23.17 11.55
C PHE A 168 -7.71 21.85 12.26
N HIS A 169 -8.50 21.52 13.26
CA HIS A 169 -8.35 20.25 13.96
C HIS A 169 -9.32 19.18 13.39
N PRO A 170 -8.83 18.13 12.69
CA PRO A 170 -9.72 17.15 12.03
C PRO A 170 -10.72 16.49 12.97
N ALA A 171 -10.32 16.17 14.20
CA ALA A 171 -11.20 15.53 15.18
C ALA A 171 -12.17 16.51 15.90
N LEU A 172 -12.06 17.80 15.67
CA LEU A 172 -13.00 18.81 16.18
C LEU A 172 -13.89 19.39 15.08
N SER A 173 -13.60 19.08 13.82
CA SER A 173 -14.41 19.50 12.66
C SER A 173 -15.45 18.43 12.29
N SER A 174 -16.25 18.72 11.27
CA SER A 174 -17.20 17.76 10.70
C SER A 174 -16.53 16.44 10.22
N MET A 175 -15.22 16.45 9.98
CA MET A 175 -14.44 15.26 9.64
C MET A 175 -14.34 14.22 10.75
N ARG A 176 -14.68 14.53 11.98
CA ARG A 176 -14.48 13.64 13.15
C ARG A 176 -14.99 12.22 12.94
N TYR A 177 -16.15 12.11 12.30
CA TYR A 177 -16.83 10.83 12.09
C TYR A 177 -16.72 10.32 10.64
N GLU A 178 -15.95 11.02 9.81
CA GLU A 178 -15.74 10.68 8.42
C GLU A 178 -14.50 9.80 8.22
N LEU A 179 -14.54 8.94 7.22
CA LEU A 179 -13.37 8.15 6.81
C LEU A 179 -12.20 9.04 6.33
N ALA A 180 -12.48 10.30 6.02
CA ALA A 180 -11.46 11.25 5.60
C ALA A 180 -10.40 11.52 6.68
N THR A 181 -10.78 11.53 7.96
CA THR A 181 -9.82 11.77 9.05
C THR A 181 -8.76 10.66 9.18
N PRO A 182 -9.11 9.38 9.35
CA PRO A 182 -8.09 8.33 9.41
C PRO A 182 -7.31 8.20 8.10
N LEU A 183 -7.93 8.45 6.94
CA LEU A 183 -7.26 8.42 5.66
C LEU A 183 -6.25 9.56 5.52
N LEU A 184 -6.60 10.79 5.93
CA LEU A 184 -5.70 11.93 5.97
C LEU A 184 -4.45 11.61 6.82
N PHE A 185 -4.64 11.11 8.04
CA PHE A 185 -3.52 10.74 8.91
C PHE A 185 -2.68 9.61 8.32
N ALA A 186 -3.30 8.59 7.71
CA ALA A 186 -2.56 7.53 7.02
C ALA A 186 -1.70 8.08 5.87
N ASN A 187 -2.23 9.02 5.09
CA ASN A 187 -1.49 9.66 4.00
C ASN A 187 -0.34 10.54 4.55
N LEU A 188 -0.59 11.30 5.61
CA LEU A 188 0.42 12.13 6.28
C LEU A 188 1.59 11.27 6.80
N LEU A 189 1.29 10.19 7.51
CA LEU A 189 2.29 9.30 8.07
C LEU A 189 3.12 8.61 6.98
N ARG A 190 2.47 8.13 5.91
CA ARG A 190 3.15 7.53 4.76
C ARG A 190 4.05 8.52 4.03
N TRP A 191 3.60 9.75 3.85
CA TRP A 191 4.40 10.77 3.18
C TRP A 191 5.62 11.19 4.02
N ILE A 192 5.45 11.28 5.34
CA ILE A 192 6.54 11.65 6.25
C ILE A 192 7.58 10.53 6.35
N ALA A 193 7.15 9.30 6.59
CA ALA A 193 8.02 8.15 6.83
C ALA A 193 7.75 7.01 5.82
N PRO A 194 7.98 7.24 4.51
CA PRO A 194 7.66 6.26 3.48
C PRO A 194 8.38 4.93 3.67
N GLU A 195 9.58 4.96 4.26
CA GLU A 195 10.38 3.76 4.52
C GLU A 195 9.73 2.80 5.54
N ILE A 196 8.90 3.31 6.44
CA ILE A 196 8.22 2.51 7.46
C ILE A 196 6.95 1.88 6.89
N PHE A 197 6.24 2.60 6.03
CA PHE A 197 4.95 2.19 5.47
C PHE A 197 5.04 1.54 4.09
N ARG A 198 6.23 1.10 3.67
CA ARG A 198 6.39 0.33 2.43
C ARG A 198 5.59 -0.94 2.44
N ARG A 199 5.08 -1.30 1.28
CA ARG A 199 4.47 -2.61 1.05
C ARG A 199 5.57 -3.61 0.76
N TRP A 200 5.66 -4.63 1.61
CA TRP A 200 6.63 -5.70 1.43
C TRP A 200 6.02 -6.84 0.64
N GLU A 201 6.75 -7.30 -0.38
CA GLU A 201 6.42 -8.51 -1.11
C GLU A 201 7.59 -9.48 -0.97
N LEU A 202 7.34 -10.58 -0.26
CA LEU A 202 8.34 -11.61 0.01
C LEU A 202 8.24 -12.69 -1.06
N ASN A 203 9.35 -12.94 -1.74
CA ASN A 203 9.42 -13.89 -2.83
C ASN A 203 10.56 -14.86 -2.59
N ALA A 204 10.27 -16.16 -2.70
CA ALA A 204 11.28 -17.20 -2.81
C ALA A 204 11.54 -17.49 -4.30
N GLY A 205 12.79 -17.62 -4.67
CA GLY A 205 13.18 -17.88 -6.05
C GLY A 205 14.50 -18.63 -6.17
N SER A 206 14.89 -18.90 -7.39
CA SER A 206 16.20 -19.51 -7.70
C SER A 206 17.16 -18.46 -8.22
N VAL A 207 18.45 -18.69 -8.03
CA VAL A 207 19.52 -17.91 -8.66
C VAL A 207 19.36 -17.89 -10.17
N GLY A 208 19.77 -16.82 -10.80
CA GLY A 208 19.64 -16.61 -12.25
C GLY A 208 19.01 -15.27 -12.58
N THR A 209 18.27 -15.21 -13.66
CA THR A 209 17.52 -14.01 -14.06
C THR A 209 16.18 -13.97 -13.37
N VAL A 210 15.95 -12.90 -12.61
CA VAL A 210 14.69 -12.64 -11.89
C VAL A 210 13.94 -11.54 -12.62
N LYS A 211 12.63 -11.75 -12.79
CA LYS A 211 11.70 -10.79 -13.36
C LYS A 211 10.77 -10.26 -12.26
N VAL A 212 10.75 -8.94 -12.11
CA VAL A 212 9.89 -8.23 -11.13
C VAL A 212 8.86 -7.43 -11.90
N PRO A 213 7.56 -7.68 -11.73
CA PRO A 213 6.52 -6.86 -12.34
C PRO A 213 6.56 -5.46 -11.75
N LEU A 214 6.44 -4.44 -12.59
CA LEU A 214 6.38 -3.05 -12.16
C LEU A 214 4.98 -2.49 -12.43
N ASP A 215 4.51 -1.66 -11.50
CA ASP A 215 3.31 -0.87 -11.75
C ASP A 215 3.61 0.17 -12.86
N PRO A 216 2.62 0.49 -13.71
CA PRO A 216 2.82 1.42 -14.83
C PRO A 216 3.30 2.81 -14.42
N ASP A 217 2.97 3.23 -13.21
CA ASP A 217 3.23 4.57 -12.69
C ASP A 217 4.61 4.72 -12.03
N VAL A 218 5.39 3.65 -11.95
CA VAL A 218 6.71 3.68 -11.29
C VAL A 218 7.75 4.29 -12.24
N LEU A 219 8.35 5.38 -11.80
CA LEU A 219 9.43 6.03 -12.54
C LEU A 219 10.74 5.25 -12.41
N SER A 220 11.54 5.24 -13.46
CA SER A 220 12.84 4.55 -13.44
C SER A 220 13.81 5.14 -12.40
N SER A 221 13.64 6.40 -12.03
CA SER A 221 14.41 7.06 -10.95
C SER A 221 14.16 6.47 -9.57
N ASP A 222 12.99 5.85 -9.36
CA ASP A 222 12.53 5.33 -8.07
C ASP A 222 12.86 3.84 -7.91
N LEU A 223 13.53 3.28 -8.93
CA LEU A 223 13.95 1.89 -8.93
C LEU A 223 15.35 1.75 -8.32
N ARG A 224 15.47 0.84 -7.36
CA ARG A 224 16.76 0.46 -6.78
C ARG A 224 16.79 -1.05 -6.56
N VAL A 225 17.90 -1.67 -6.96
CA VAL A 225 18.15 -3.08 -6.70
C VAL A 225 19.41 -3.19 -5.86
N THR A 226 19.30 -3.83 -4.71
CA THR A 226 20.40 -3.98 -3.74
C THR A 226 20.56 -5.44 -3.33
N GLY A 227 21.79 -5.93 -3.32
CA GLY A 227 22.13 -7.25 -2.81
C GLY A 227 22.18 -7.28 -1.27
N ARG A 228 22.44 -8.46 -0.73
CA ARG A 228 22.55 -8.70 0.72
C ARG A 228 23.59 -7.81 1.41
N ASP A 229 24.68 -7.48 0.71
CA ASP A 229 25.76 -6.63 1.21
C ASP A 229 25.49 -5.13 1.04
N GLY A 230 24.26 -4.75 0.64
CA GLY A 230 23.86 -3.38 0.39
C GLY A 230 24.40 -2.79 -0.92
N LYS A 231 25.16 -3.57 -1.70
CA LYS A 231 25.67 -3.09 -2.99
C LYS A 231 24.59 -3.07 -4.06
N PRO A 232 24.64 -2.09 -4.99
CA PRO A 232 23.72 -2.05 -6.10
C PRO A 232 23.92 -3.24 -7.03
N VAL A 233 22.80 -3.84 -7.46
CA VAL A 233 22.78 -4.91 -8.45
C VAL A 233 22.34 -4.29 -9.79
N PRO A 234 23.08 -4.53 -10.89
CA PRO A 234 22.67 -4.07 -12.21
C PRO A 234 21.32 -4.66 -12.64
N PHE A 235 20.48 -3.84 -13.23
CA PHE A 235 19.17 -4.26 -13.72
C PHE A 235 18.81 -3.60 -15.05
N THR A 236 17.83 -4.15 -15.74
CA THR A 236 17.24 -3.57 -16.94
C THR A 236 15.72 -3.55 -16.82
N VAL A 237 15.08 -2.54 -17.40
CA VAL A 237 13.61 -2.46 -17.45
C VAL A 237 13.16 -2.71 -18.87
N ARG A 238 12.27 -3.70 -19.07
CA ARG A 238 11.65 -4.04 -20.36
C ARG A 238 10.21 -4.47 -20.13
N GLU A 239 9.31 -4.03 -21.00
CA GLU A 239 7.90 -4.49 -20.99
C GLU A 239 7.22 -4.39 -19.59
N HIS A 240 7.38 -3.27 -18.91
CA HIS A 240 6.86 -3.03 -17.56
C HIS A 240 7.36 -4.05 -16.51
N ALA A 241 8.56 -4.59 -16.72
CA ALA A 241 9.20 -5.46 -15.75
C ALA A 241 10.68 -5.09 -15.59
N LEU A 242 11.14 -5.18 -14.36
CA LEU A 242 12.55 -5.06 -14.01
C LEU A 242 13.18 -6.46 -14.05
N HIS A 243 14.31 -6.56 -14.73
CA HIS A 243 15.08 -7.80 -14.81
C HIS A 243 16.45 -7.58 -14.18
N PHE A 244 16.83 -8.43 -13.25
CA PHE A 244 18.17 -8.46 -12.69
C PHE A 244 18.71 -9.90 -12.68
N PHE A 245 20.03 -10.02 -12.60
CA PHE A 245 20.70 -11.32 -12.51
C PHE A 245 21.41 -11.47 -11.17
N SER A 246 21.20 -12.60 -10.52
CA SER A 246 21.95 -13.00 -9.32
C SER A 246 22.56 -14.38 -9.54
N GLY A 247 23.89 -14.46 -9.52
CA GLY A 247 24.63 -15.71 -9.72
C GLY A 247 24.90 -16.49 -8.43
N SER A 248 24.49 -15.97 -7.27
CA SER A 248 24.71 -16.61 -5.98
C SER A 248 23.46 -16.58 -5.12
N PRO A 249 23.25 -17.61 -4.25
CA PRO A 249 22.18 -17.59 -3.26
C PRO A 249 22.29 -16.41 -2.31
N GLY A 250 21.13 -15.89 -1.90
CA GLY A 250 21.07 -14.77 -0.97
C GLY A 250 19.84 -13.90 -1.22
N THR A 251 19.78 -12.80 -0.48
CA THR A 251 18.66 -11.87 -0.58
C THR A 251 18.98 -10.72 -1.53
N VAL A 252 18.05 -10.41 -2.42
CA VAL A 252 18.07 -9.22 -3.27
C VAL A 252 16.80 -8.42 -3.01
N ARG A 253 16.95 -7.13 -2.78
CA ARG A 253 15.85 -6.21 -2.52
C ARG A 253 15.66 -5.30 -3.72
N VAL A 254 14.41 -5.18 -4.17
CA VAL A 254 14.02 -4.30 -5.27
C VAL A 254 13.04 -3.28 -4.71
N LEU A 255 13.46 -2.02 -4.67
CA LEU A 255 12.60 -0.91 -4.35
C LEU A 255 11.97 -0.39 -5.63
N ALA A 256 10.65 -0.28 -5.65
CA ALA A 256 9.88 0.23 -6.77
C ALA A 256 8.75 1.14 -6.24
N GLY A 257 9.01 2.44 -6.17
CA GLY A 257 8.09 3.41 -5.57
C GLY A 257 7.83 3.12 -4.09
N ASP A 258 6.57 2.81 -3.74
CA ASP A 258 6.12 2.49 -2.38
C ASP A 258 6.22 0.98 -2.04
N ARG A 259 6.64 0.14 -2.99
CA ARG A 259 6.80 -1.30 -2.81
C ARG A 259 8.25 -1.70 -2.68
N GLU A 260 8.51 -2.66 -1.83
CA GLU A 260 9.80 -3.30 -1.69
C GLU A 260 9.64 -4.82 -1.84
N TYR A 261 10.21 -5.36 -2.90
CA TYR A 261 10.24 -6.78 -3.17
C TYR A 261 11.50 -7.36 -2.55
N VAL A 262 11.35 -8.36 -1.71
CA VAL A 262 12.46 -9.11 -1.11
C VAL A 262 12.52 -10.48 -1.77
N TYR A 263 13.53 -10.71 -2.58
CA TYR A 263 13.78 -12.00 -3.23
C TYR A 263 14.82 -12.77 -2.42
N SER A 264 14.39 -13.89 -1.85
CA SER A 264 15.30 -14.86 -1.23
C SER A 264 15.61 -15.94 -2.26
N LEU A 265 16.83 -15.87 -2.80
CA LEU A 265 17.28 -16.72 -3.88
C LEU A 265 18.04 -17.93 -3.36
N THR A 266 17.63 -19.11 -3.78
CA THR A 266 18.27 -20.38 -3.47
C THR A 266 18.90 -21.00 -4.72
N LEU A 267 19.72 -22.03 -4.57
CA LEU A 267 20.15 -22.81 -5.71
C LEU A 267 18.94 -23.48 -6.36
N PRO A 268 18.89 -23.56 -7.69
CA PRO A 268 17.83 -24.30 -8.35
C PRO A 268 17.97 -25.78 -7.98
N GLN A 269 16.84 -26.44 -7.79
CA GLN A 269 16.83 -27.88 -7.62
C GLN A 269 17.41 -28.52 -8.90
N LEU A 270 18.58 -29.12 -8.79
CA LEU A 270 19.15 -29.92 -9.86
C LEU A 270 18.46 -31.28 -9.85
N TRP A 271 17.78 -31.58 -10.91
CA TRP A 271 16.85 -32.72 -11.06
C TRP A 271 17.45 -34.07 -10.76
N GLU A 272 18.75 -34.20 -10.67
CA GLU A 272 19.44 -35.43 -10.25
C GLU A 272 20.77 -35.03 -9.62
N SER A 273 20.77 -34.76 -8.33
CA SER A 273 22.00 -34.60 -7.56
C SER A 273 22.80 -35.91 -7.41
N ARG A 274 22.38 -36.94 -8.06
CA ARG A 274 23.16 -38.20 -8.17
C ARG A 274 24.05 -38.08 -9.39
N TRP A 275 25.34 -37.94 -9.14
CA TRP A 275 26.39 -38.05 -10.15
C TRP A 275 26.55 -39.50 -10.69
N ASP A 276 25.80 -40.46 -10.16
CA ASP A 276 25.74 -41.80 -10.66
C ASP A 276 25.05 -41.85 -12.01
N VAL A 277 25.86 -41.93 -13.05
CA VAL A 277 25.34 -42.09 -14.42
C VAL A 277 24.63 -43.45 -14.49
N PRO A 278 23.31 -43.48 -14.70
CA PRO A 278 22.62 -44.76 -14.85
C PRO A 278 23.29 -45.61 -15.92
N ALA A 279 23.49 -46.89 -15.66
CA ALA A 279 24.21 -47.81 -16.54
C ALA A 279 23.67 -47.88 -17.98
N GLN A 280 22.50 -47.30 -18.24
CA GLN A 280 21.84 -47.22 -19.54
C GLN A 280 21.91 -45.86 -20.22
N THR A 281 22.61 -44.87 -19.65
CA THR A 281 22.68 -43.53 -20.24
C THR A 281 23.55 -43.54 -21.48
N ARG A 282 22.94 -43.47 -22.64
CA ARG A 282 23.63 -43.23 -23.90
C ARG A 282 24.12 -41.75 -23.92
N ARG A 283 25.40 -41.54 -24.26
CA ARG A 283 25.91 -40.19 -24.52
C ARG A 283 25.11 -39.56 -25.66
N GLY A 284 24.34 -38.55 -25.36
CA GLY A 284 23.51 -37.81 -26.31
C GLY A 284 22.60 -36.85 -25.60
N ILE A 285 21.88 -36.04 -26.36
CA ILE A 285 20.90 -35.12 -25.85
C ILE A 285 19.85 -35.93 -25.06
N PRO A 286 19.60 -35.64 -23.76
CA PRO A 286 18.58 -36.34 -22.99
C PRO A 286 17.26 -36.21 -23.73
N LYS A 287 16.63 -37.33 -24.08
CA LYS A 287 15.23 -37.27 -24.48
C LYS A 287 14.47 -36.84 -23.24
N PHE A 288 13.95 -35.63 -23.23
CA PHE A 288 12.98 -35.21 -22.26
C PHE A 288 11.72 -36.07 -22.41
N ALA A 289 11.74 -37.23 -21.80
CA ALA A 289 10.54 -37.95 -21.48
C ALA A 289 10.07 -37.44 -20.12
N VAL A 290 9.62 -36.24 -20.08
CA VAL A 290 8.67 -35.88 -19.04
C VAL A 290 7.44 -36.71 -19.38
N PRO A 291 7.05 -37.73 -18.56
CA PRO A 291 5.69 -38.20 -18.65
C PRO A 291 4.83 -36.97 -18.27
N PHE A 292 4.42 -36.22 -19.27
CA PHE A 292 3.24 -35.41 -19.09
C PHE A 292 2.18 -36.43 -18.66
N ARG A 293 1.95 -36.50 -17.37
CA ARG A 293 0.70 -36.99 -16.88
C ARG A 293 -0.30 -36.02 -17.51
N GLU A 294 -0.85 -36.43 -18.65
CA GLU A 294 -2.00 -35.77 -19.21
C GLU A 294 -2.93 -35.61 -18.02
N ALA A 295 -3.06 -34.41 -17.54
CA ALA A 295 -4.06 -34.10 -16.53
C ALA A 295 -5.33 -34.63 -17.19
N SER A 296 -5.85 -35.73 -16.67
CA SER A 296 -7.03 -36.39 -17.24
C SER A 296 -8.05 -35.27 -17.38
N ASP A 297 -8.46 -35.00 -18.62
CA ASP A 297 -9.39 -33.92 -18.97
C ASP A 297 -10.78 -34.22 -18.42
N VAL A 298 -10.86 -34.39 -17.11
CA VAL A 298 -12.11 -34.63 -16.37
C VAL A 298 -13.08 -33.47 -16.60
N TRP A 299 -12.56 -32.29 -16.92
CA TRP A 299 -13.40 -31.11 -17.18
C TRP A 299 -14.31 -31.30 -18.40
N GLN A 300 -13.86 -32.03 -19.42
CA GLN A 300 -14.69 -32.32 -20.62
C GLN A 300 -15.91 -33.15 -20.23
N TRP A 301 -15.73 -34.14 -19.38
CA TRP A 301 -16.84 -34.96 -18.88
C TRP A 301 -17.77 -34.17 -17.96
N LEU A 302 -17.23 -33.28 -17.12
CA LEU A 302 -18.03 -32.38 -16.30
C LEU A 302 -18.82 -31.38 -17.14
N ALA A 303 -18.23 -30.87 -18.21
CA ALA A 303 -18.92 -29.97 -19.16
C ALA A 303 -20.06 -30.69 -19.90
N LEU A 304 -19.83 -31.93 -20.33
CA LEU A 304 -20.87 -32.77 -20.95
C LEU A 304 -22.00 -33.06 -19.96
N LEU A 305 -21.69 -33.39 -18.73
CA LEU A 305 -22.68 -33.68 -17.67
C LEU A 305 -23.49 -32.43 -17.32
N GLY A 306 -22.83 -31.26 -17.23
CA GLY A 306 -23.50 -29.96 -17.04
C GLY A 306 -24.41 -29.59 -18.21
N GLY A 307 -23.94 -29.79 -19.44
CA GLY A 307 -24.75 -29.58 -20.66
C GLY A 307 -25.97 -30.51 -20.73
N ALA A 308 -25.79 -31.79 -20.38
CA ALA A 308 -26.89 -32.75 -20.31
C ALA A 308 -27.90 -32.37 -19.21
N GLY A 309 -27.43 -31.88 -18.06
CA GLY A 309 -28.30 -31.39 -16.98
C GLY A 309 -29.15 -30.19 -17.42
N LEU A 310 -28.55 -29.20 -18.08
CA LEU A 310 -29.26 -28.05 -18.63
C LEU A 310 -30.25 -28.44 -19.71
N ALA A 311 -29.92 -29.38 -20.57
CA ALA A 311 -30.81 -29.89 -21.59
C ALA A 311 -32.01 -30.63 -20.96
N ALA A 312 -31.78 -31.44 -19.93
CA ALA A 312 -32.85 -32.12 -19.18
C ALA A 312 -33.77 -31.11 -18.48
N GLU A 313 -33.22 -30.09 -17.85
CA GLU A 313 -33.96 -29.00 -17.24
C GLU A 313 -34.82 -28.26 -18.29
N TRP A 314 -34.24 -27.94 -19.45
CA TRP A 314 -34.99 -27.30 -20.54
C TRP A 314 -36.12 -28.15 -21.06
N VAL A 315 -35.96 -29.47 -21.20
CA VAL A 315 -37.00 -30.39 -21.63
C VAL A 315 -38.11 -30.51 -20.59
N LEU A 316 -37.73 -30.64 -19.32
CA LEU A 316 -38.70 -30.79 -18.23
C LEU A 316 -39.48 -29.51 -17.95
N PHE A 317 -38.77 -28.38 -17.79
CA PHE A 317 -39.41 -27.10 -17.47
C PHE A 317 -39.85 -26.30 -18.70
N GLY A 318 -39.21 -26.46 -19.84
CA GLY A 318 -39.61 -25.79 -21.07
C GLY A 318 -40.93 -26.29 -21.62
N ARG A 319 -41.31 -27.58 -21.39
CA ARG A 319 -42.62 -28.13 -21.74
C ARG A 319 -43.72 -27.65 -20.81
N LEU A 320 -43.46 -27.40 -19.55
CA LEU A 320 -44.45 -26.90 -18.59
C LEU A 320 -44.90 -25.46 -18.86
N ARG A 321 -44.08 -24.63 -19.51
CA ARG A 321 -44.45 -23.25 -19.88
C ARG A 321 -45.37 -23.14 -21.12
N ARG A 322 -45.55 -24.20 -21.91
CA ARG A 322 -46.46 -24.16 -23.07
C ARG A 322 -47.94 -24.34 -22.70
N GLY A 323 -48.27 -24.54 -21.44
CA GLY A 323 -49.61 -24.77 -20.95
C GLY A 323 -50.31 -23.60 -20.24
N MET A 324 -49.71 -22.40 -20.18
CA MET A 324 -50.41 -21.24 -19.56
C MET A 324 -51.30 -20.53 -20.60
N PRO A 325 -52.66 -20.45 -20.39
CA PRO A 325 -53.54 -19.73 -21.27
C PRO A 325 -53.23 -18.24 -21.25
N ARG A 326 -53.14 -17.63 -22.45
CA ARG A 326 -53.05 -16.18 -22.62
C ARG A 326 -54.30 -15.52 -22.03
N VAL A 327 -54.14 -14.82 -20.89
CA VAL A 327 -55.17 -13.91 -20.38
C VAL A 327 -55.27 -12.73 -21.36
N SER A 328 -56.42 -12.74 -22.11
CA SER A 328 -56.80 -11.65 -23.00
C SER A 328 -57.04 -10.37 -22.19
N ARG A 329 -56.18 -9.41 -22.32
CA ARG A 329 -56.42 -8.03 -21.83
C ARG A 329 -57.40 -7.35 -22.76
N ARG A 330 -58.66 -7.15 -22.32
CA ARG A 330 -59.64 -6.24 -22.96
C ARG A 330 -59.08 -4.80 -22.90
N PRO A 331 -59.15 -4.05 -24.00
CA PRO A 331 -58.83 -2.63 -23.99
C PRO A 331 -59.96 -1.85 -23.29
N LEU A 332 -59.61 -1.03 -22.31
CA LEU A 332 -60.46 -0.03 -21.70
C LEU A 332 -60.69 1.11 -22.71
N ALA A 333 -61.94 1.28 -23.12
CA ALA A 333 -62.38 2.40 -23.95
C ALA A 333 -62.25 3.72 -23.17
N MET A 334 -61.42 4.64 -23.66
CA MET A 334 -61.40 6.03 -23.21
C MET A 334 -62.70 6.75 -23.64
N LYS A 335 -63.50 7.13 -22.65
CA LYS A 335 -64.67 8.01 -22.84
C LYS A 335 -64.17 9.47 -22.93
N LYS A 336 -64.25 10.08 -24.12
CA LYS A 336 -64.12 11.53 -24.31
C LYS A 336 -65.25 12.22 -23.56
N ALA A 337 -64.90 13.20 -22.70
CA ALA A 337 -65.82 14.22 -22.20
C ALA A 337 -65.53 15.52 -22.93
N SER A 338 -66.55 16.12 -23.40
CA SER A 338 -66.64 17.46 -24.05
C SER A 338 -66.35 18.56 -23.05
#